data_68775b2bdceda9529da9e34ceb896794
#
_entry.id   68775b2bdceda9529da9e34ceb896794
#
_cell.length_a   1.000
_cell.length_b   1.000
_cell.length_c   1.000
_cell.angle_alpha   90.00
_cell.angle_beta   90.00
_cell.angle_gamma   90.00
#
_symmetry.space_group_name_H-M   'P 1'
#
loop_
_entity.id
_entity.type
_entity.pdbx_description
1 polymer ?
#
loop_
_entity_poly.entity_id
_entity_poly.type
_entity_poly.pdbx_seq_one_letter_code
_entity_poly.pdbx_strand_id
1 'polypeptide(L)'
;DILTLYLNRAPFGGTLQGIGAASWAYLGKSPARLSYGEAALLAVLPQAPSRLRPDRWPQRAQAARDKVLTRMVSQGVWPEQAVKEAMEEPVWLFPRQMPQLAPLFSRRALATSRDEKVVTTLDAGLQRQLEDLALNWKSRLPPRSSLAMVVVDHTDMKVRGWVGSADITDDSRFGHIDMVSAVRSPGSVLKPFIYAMAMDEGLIHPASLLQDVPRRFSDYRPGNFDSGFHGPVSASEALVRSLNLPAVQVLEAYGPKRFAANLRNAGLPLTLPAGAEPNLSLILGGAGARLEDIVAAYSAFARHGKAARLRLKPSDPLTERALMSPGAAWIVRRILAGEAQPVPDASLPQAVPLAWKTGTSYGYRDAWAVGLNARYLIGIWTGRPDGTPVVGQFGFASAVPLLNQVNNLLLARPAMSRGGLPSDPRPATVSQ
;
A
#
# COMPACT_ATOMS: atom_id res chain seq x y z
N ASP A 1 10.71 -38.54 5.65
CA ASP A 1 11.73 -37.44 5.68
C ASP A 1 12.60 -37.43 4.42
N ILE A 2 13.20 -38.56 3.95
CA ILE A 2 14.00 -38.63 2.73
C ILE A 2 13.19 -38.25 1.49
N LEU A 3 11.97 -38.80 1.34
CA LEU A 3 11.09 -38.49 0.23
C LEU A 3 10.67 -37.03 0.21
N THR A 4 10.37 -36.45 1.36
CA THR A 4 10.04 -35.03 1.53
C THR A 4 11.22 -34.14 1.10
N LEU A 5 12.43 -34.50 1.54
CA LEU A 5 13.65 -33.79 1.16
C LEU A 5 13.89 -33.86 -0.36
N TYR A 6 13.74 -35.08 -0.94
CA TYR A 6 13.87 -35.27 -2.38
C TYR A 6 12.86 -34.44 -3.16
N LEU A 7 11.57 -34.51 -2.81
CA LEU A 7 10.52 -33.75 -3.50
C LEU A 7 10.71 -32.24 -3.41
N ASN A 8 11.32 -31.75 -2.33
CA ASN A 8 11.57 -30.32 -2.15
C ASN A 8 12.88 -29.82 -2.80
N ARG A 9 13.86 -30.72 -3.07
CA ARG A 9 15.18 -30.34 -3.57
C ARG A 9 15.56 -30.90 -4.92
N ALA A 10 14.81 -31.84 -5.47
CA ALA A 10 15.09 -32.39 -6.80
C ALA A 10 15.06 -31.29 -7.86
N PRO A 11 15.98 -31.33 -8.87
CA PRO A 11 15.98 -30.38 -9.97
C PRO A 11 14.93 -30.77 -11.01
N PHE A 12 14.14 -29.79 -11.48
CA PHE A 12 13.10 -29.97 -12.48
C PHE A 12 13.39 -29.24 -13.80
N GLY A 13 14.58 -28.67 -13.95
CA GLY A 13 15.05 -27.99 -15.16
C GLY A 13 15.24 -26.48 -14.96
N GLY A 14 16.33 -25.96 -15.54
CA GLY A 14 16.74 -24.57 -15.33
C GLY A 14 17.01 -24.29 -13.85
N THR A 15 16.40 -23.25 -13.33
CA THR A 15 16.49 -22.85 -11.91
C THR A 15 15.38 -23.45 -11.01
N LEU A 16 14.53 -24.35 -11.56
CA LEU A 16 13.42 -24.93 -10.83
C LEU A 16 13.92 -26.05 -9.90
N GLN A 17 13.71 -25.85 -8.61
CA GLN A 17 14.04 -26.80 -7.56
C GLN A 17 12.78 -27.12 -6.75
N GLY A 18 12.51 -28.40 -6.56
CA GLY A 18 11.36 -28.92 -5.84
C GLY A 18 10.08 -29.03 -6.67
N ILE A 19 9.25 -30.04 -6.31
CA ILE A 19 8.01 -30.38 -7.03
C ILE A 19 6.99 -29.23 -6.98
N GLY A 20 6.93 -28.50 -5.88
CA GLY A 20 6.04 -27.34 -5.72
C GLY A 20 6.33 -26.27 -6.78
N ALA A 21 7.60 -25.87 -6.92
CA ALA A 21 8.03 -24.89 -7.91
C ALA A 21 7.81 -25.39 -9.35
N ALA A 22 8.08 -26.68 -9.61
CA ALA A 22 7.89 -27.29 -10.92
C ALA A 22 6.41 -27.36 -11.31
N SER A 23 5.52 -27.77 -10.40
CA SER A 23 4.08 -27.85 -10.62
C SER A 23 3.50 -26.47 -10.99
N TRP A 24 3.84 -25.43 -10.24
CA TRP A 24 3.40 -24.07 -10.56
C TRP A 24 4.02 -23.53 -11.85
N ALA A 25 5.31 -23.79 -12.08
CA ALA A 25 6.01 -23.24 -13.26
C ALA A 25 5.59 -23.91 -14.57
N TYR A 26 5.31 -25.20 -14.57
CA TYR A 26 4.94 -25.92 -15.80
C TYR A 26 3.43 -26.10 -15.95
N LEU A 27 2.68 -26.25 -14.84
CA LEU A 27 1.28 -26.67 -14.88
C LEU A 27 0.31 -25.65 -14.25
N GLY A 28 0.82 -24.59 -13.62
CA GLY A 28 0.01 -23.49 -13.08
C GLY A 28 -0.87 -23.87 -11.87
N LYS A 29 -0.57 -24.98 -11.19
CA LYS A 29 -1.39 -25.48 -10.07
C LYS A 29 -0.57 -26.16 -8.96
N SER A 30 -1.22 -26.35 -7.81
CA SER A 30 -0.63 -27.05 -6.67
C SER A 30 -0.37 -28.53 -6.97
N PRO A 31 0.73 -29.14 -6.46
CA PRO A 31 0.99 -30.56 -6.59
C PRO A 31 -0.15 -31.49 -6.13
N ALA A 32 -0.97 -31.04 -5.19
CA ALA A 32 -2.15 -31.78 -4.72
C ALA A 32 -3.28 -31.92 -5.76
N ARG A 33 -3.19 -31.20 -6.89
CA ARG A 33 -4.20 -31.16 -7.96
C ARG A 33 -3.72 -31.75 -9.28
N LEU A 34 -2.62 -32.49 -9.28
CA LEU A 34 -2.06 -33.09 -10.48
C LEU A 34 -2.92 -34.25 -10.99
N SER A 35 -3.10 -34.34 -12.31
CA SER A 35 -3.62 -35.53 -12.98
C SER A 35 -2.54 -36.61 -13.01
N TYR A 36 -2.93 -37.85 -13.37
CA TYR A 36 -1.96 -38.95 -13.55
C TYR A 36 -0.87 -38.62 -14.58
N GLY A 37 -1.25 -38.00 -15.71
CA GLY A 37 -0.31 -37.56 -16.73
C GLY A 37 0.66 -36.50 -16.24
N GLU A 38 0.16 -35.53 -15.48
CA GLU A 38 0.98 -34.45 -14.90
C GLU A 38 1.91 -34.96 -13.79
N ALA A 39 1.43 -35.85 -12.94
CA ALA A 39 2.24 -36.46 -11.90
C ALA A 39 3.38 -37.30 -12.50
N ALA A 40 3.08 -38.11 -13.54
CA ALA A 40 4.07 -38.90 -14.28
C ALA A 40 5.09 -37.97 -14.99
N LEU A 41 4.63 -36.84 -15.58
CA LEU A 41 5.51 -35.86 -16.19
C LEU A 41 6.51 -35.29 -15.18
N LEU A 42 6.03 -34.81 -14.04
CA LEU A 42 6.93 -34.27 -13.02
C LEU A 42 7.83 -35.33 -12.41
N ALA A 43 7.36 -36.56 -12.23
CA ALA A 43 8.18 -37.67 -11.70
C ALA A 43 9.39 -38.00 -12.59
N VAL A 44 9.29 -37.82 -13.88
CA VAL A 44 10.38 -38.14 -14.83
C VAL A 44 11.42 -37.03 -14.99
N LEU A 45 11.07 -35.76 -14.69
CA LEU A 45 11.97 -34.62 -14.95
C LEU A 45 13.30 -34.69 -14.18
N PRO A 46 13.35 -35.05 -12.87
CA PRO A 46 14.60 -35.10 -12.11
C PRO A 46 15.66 -36.05 -12.68
N GLN A 47 15.25 -37.05 -13.43
CA GLN A 47 16.17 -38.00 -14.09
C GLN A 47 17.09 -37.33 -15.11
N ALA A 48 16.58 -36.35 -15.87
CA ALA A 48 17.33 -35.63 -16.88
C ALA A 48 16.76 -34.19 -17.07
N PRO A 49 16.89 -33.34 -16.03
CA PRO A 49 16.12 -32.10 -15.94
C PRO A 49 16.36 -31.11 -17.06
N SER A 50 17.56 -31.08 -17.65
CA SER A 50 17.85 -30.20 -18.80
C SER A 50 17.34 -30.78 -20.14
N ARG A 51 17.38 -32.11 -20.30
CA ARG A 51 17.04 -32.80 -21.56
C ARG A 51 15.54 -33.02 -21.69
N LEU A 52 14.82 -33.15 -20.60
CA LEU A 52 13.39 -33.45 -20.55
C LEU A 52 12.54 -32.21 -20.22
N ARG A 53 13.12 -31.02 -20.28
CA ARG A 53 12.37 -29.78 -20.06
C ARG A 53 11.17 -29.69 -21.00
N PRO A 54 9.93 -29.71 -20.49
CA PRO A 54 8.74 -29.74 -21.34
C PRO A 54 8.51 -28.42 -22.11
N ASP A 55 9.03 -27.28 -21.59
CA ASP A 55 8.99 -26.00 -22.27
C ASP A 55 9.97 -25.87 -23.46
N ARG A 56 10.95 -26.75 -23.56
CA ARG A 56 11.91 -26.79 -24.67
C ARG A 56 11.76 -28.01 -25.57
N TRP A 57 11.41 -29.13 -24.96
CA TRP A 57 11.39 -30.45 -25.61
C TRP A 57 10.13 -31.22 -25.28
N PRO A 58 8.89 -30.73 -25.62
CA PRO A 58 7.62 -31.32 -25.19
C PRO A 58 7.49 -32.79 -25.64
N GLN A 59 7.91 -33.14 -26.83
CA GLN A 59 7.81 -34.51 -27.33
C GLN A 59 8.71 -35.48 -26.56
N ARG A 60 9.92 -35.04 -26.16
CA ARG A 60 10.81 -35.87 -25.31
C ARG A 60 10.25 -36.07 -23.92
N ALA A 61 9.68 -35.00 -23.35
CA ALA A 61 9.02 -35.04 -22.06
C ALA A 61 7.80 -35.98 -22.08
N GLN A 62 7.00 -35.91 -23.15
CA GLN A 62 5.84 -36.78 -23.36
C GLN A 62 6.25 -38.24 -23.46
N ALA A 63 7.21 -38.58 -24.32
CA ALA A 63 7.70 -39.95 -24.47
C ALA A 63 8.27 -40.53 -23.15
N ALA A 64 8.92 -39.70 -22.35
CA ALA A 64 9.42 -40.11 -21.02
C ALA A 64 8.29 -40.31 -20.00
N ARG A 65 7.28 -39.40 -20.01
CA ARG A 65 6.05 -39.51 -19.22
C ARG A 65 5.30 -40.82 -19.51
N ASP A 66 5.10 -41.12 -20.78
CA ASP A 66 4.32 -42.27 -21.24
C ASP A 66 4.98 -43.59 -20.81
N LYS A 67 6.32 -43.68 -20.73
CA LYS A 67 7.04 -44.81 -20.14
C LYS A 67 6.72 -44.99 -18.66
N VAL A 68 6.60 -43.90 -17.89
CA VAL A 68 6.21 -43.96 -16.47
C VAL A 68 4.77 -44.42 -16.35
N LEU A 69 3.86 -43.91 -17.16
CA LEU A 69 2.45 -44.28 -17.19
C LEU A 69 2.30 -45.79 -17.48
N THR A 70 2.96 -46.31 -18.51
CA THR A 70 2.97 -47.74 -18.85
C THR A 70 3.48 -48.59 -17.69
N ARG A 71 4.54 -48.15 -17.00
CA ARG A 71 5.10 -48.86 -15.85
C ARG A 71 4.15 -48.88 -14.67
N MET A 72 3.40 -47.81 -14.42
CA MET A 72 2.43 -47.76 -13.33
C MET A 72 1.27 -48.77 -13.51
N VAL A 73 0.83 -48.98 -14.76
CA VAL A 73 -0.15 -50.04 -15.08
C VAL A 73 0.47 -51.42 -14.89
N SER A 74 1.65 -51.67 -15.46
CA SER A 74 2.29 -53.01 -15.37
C SER A 74 2.60 -53.44 -13.93
N GLN A 75 2.73 -52.49 -13.03
CA GLN A 75 2.93 -52.76 -11.59
C GLN A 75 1.63 -52.73 -10.78
N GLY A 76 0.47 -52.57 -11.43
CA GLY A 76 -0.84 -52.53 -10.75
C GLY A 76 -1.05 -51.30 -9.82
N VAL A 77 -0.28 -50.24 -10.00
CA VAL A 77 -0.34 -49.04 -9.15
C VAL A 77 -1.49 -48.10 -9.54
N TRP A 78 -1.72 -47.97 -10.85
CA TRP A 78 -2.77 -47.08 -11.40
C TRP A 78 -3.73 -47.89 -12.29
N PRO A 79 -5.04 -47.51 -12.33
CA PRO A 79 -6.03 -48.15 -13.20
C PRO A 79 -5.65 -47.98 -14.68
N GLU A 80 -5.77 -49.08 -15.44
CA GLU A 80 -5.43 -49.07 -16.87
C GLU A 80 -6.19 -48.03 -17.69
N GLN A 81 -7.49 -47.90 -17.43
CA GLN A 81 -8.34 -46.91 -18.12
C GLN A 81 -7.88 -45.47 -17.85
N ALA A 82 -7.57 -45.13 -16.60
CA ALA A 82 -7.09 -43.81 -16.24
C ALA A 82 -5.73 -43.44 -16.88
N VAL A 83 -4.86 -44.46 -17.00
CA VAL A 83 -3.57 -44.29 -17.65
C VAL A 83 -3.73 -44.13 -19.16
N LYS A 84 -4.65 -44.89 -19.79
CA LYS A 84 -4.98 -44.72 -21.21
C LYS A 84 -5.44 -43.30 -21.52
N GLU A 85 -6.36 -42.77 -20.72
CA GLU A 85 -6.81 -41.39 -20.83
C GLU A 85 -5.65 -40.38 -20.65
N ALA A 86 -4.78 -40.63 -19.65
CA ALA A 86 -3.62 -39.78 -19.40
C ALA A 86 -2.58 -39.80 -20.54
N MET A 87 -2.48 -40.88 -21.29
CA MET A 87 -1.61 -40.98 -22.47
C MET A 87 -2.14 -40.19 -23.66
N GLU A 88 -3.45 -40.02 -23.78
CA GLU A 88 -4.10 -39.22 -24.83
C GLU A 88 -3.96 -37.73 -24.54
N GLU A 89 -3.72 -37.34 -23.29
CA GLU A 89 -3.48 -35.95 -22.91
C GLU A 89 -2.13 -35.45 -23.52
N PRO A 90 -2.09 -34.38 -24.32
CA PRO A 90 -0.82 -33.76 -24.75
C PRO A 90 -0.11 -33.16 -23.53
N VAL A 91 1.21 -33.02 -23.61
CA VAL A 91 1.96 -32.27 -22.62
C VAL A 91 1.64 -30.79 -22.82
N TRP A 92 0.62 -30.35 -22.10
CA TRP A 92 0.18 -28.96 -22.11
C TRP A 92 0.88 -28.19 -20.99
N LEU A 93 1.58 -27.13 -21.35
CA LEU A 93 2.22 -26.24 -20.38
C LEU A 93 1.37 -25.01 -20.16
N PHE A 94 1.17 -24.71 -18.92
CA PHE A 94 0.61 -23.42 -18.56
C PHE A 94 1.62 -22.31 -18.90
N PRO A 95 1.19 -21.19 -19.52
CA PRO A 95 2.07 -20.03 -19.68
C PRO A 95 2.64 -19.67 -18.31
N ARG A 96 3.96 -19.50 -18.24
CA ARG A 96 4.75 -19.36 -17.01
C ARG A 96 4.27 -18.16 -16.18
N GLN A 97 3.22 -18.37 -15.43
CA GLN A 97 2.74 -17.43 -14.40
C GLN A 97 2.95 -18.09 -13.05
N MET A 98 4.13 -17.94 -12.48
CA MET A 98 4.27 -18.08 -11.04
C MET A 98 3.26 -17.10 -10.43
N PRO A 99 2.44 -17.52 -9.43
CA PRO A 99 1.60 -16.57 -8.71
C PRO A 99 2.51 -15.59 -7.99
N GLN A 100 2.86 -14.51 -8.67
CA GLN A 100 3.69 -13.43 -8.12
C GLN A 100 2.76 -12.39 -7.51
N LEU A 101 2.13 -12.75 -6.42
CA LEU A 101 1.35 -11.80 -5.65
C LEU A 101 2.29 -10.96 -4.77
N ALA A 102 2.10 -9.65 -4.76
CA ALA A 102 2.88 -8.70 -3.98
C ALA A 102 4.41 -8.85 -4.15
N PRO A 103 4.95 -8.84 -5.38
CA PRO A 103 6.35 -9.19 -5.62
C PRO A 103 7.35 -8.25 -4.93
N LEU A 104 7.06 -6.94 -4.87
CA LEU A 104 7.91 -5.96 -4.18
C LEU A 104 7.87 -6.15 -2.66
N PHE A 105 6.68 -6.39 -2.10
CA PHE A 105 6.52 -6.72 -0.69
C PHE A 105 7.22 -8.05 -0.34
N SER A 106 7.08 -9.08 -1.17
CA SER A 106 7.72 -10.39 -0.98
C SER A 106 9.23 -10.26 -0.96
N ARG A 107 9.81 -9.48 -1.88
CA ARG A 107 11.25 -9.17 -1.89
C ARG A 107 11.69 -8.52 -0.57
N ARG A 108 10.93 -7.55 -0.07
CA ARG A 108 11.20 -6.89 1.22
C ARG A 108 11.08 -7.87 2.40
N ALA A 109 10.03 -8.68 2.44
CA ALA A 109 9.80 -9.65 3.51
C ALA A 109 10.92 -10.68 3.61
N LEU A 110 11.42 -11.16 2.47
CA LEU A 110 12.55 -12.08 2.39
C LEU A 110 13.87 -11.41 2.81
N ALA A 111 14.10 -10.16 2.43
CA ALA A 111 15.31 -9.43 2.82
C ALA A 111 15.42 -9.20 4.34
N THR A 112 14.29 -9.21 5.05
CA THR A 112 14.21 -8.99 6.52
C THR A 112 14.01 -10.27 7.34
N SER A 113 13.94 -11.44 6.70
CA SER A 113 13.77 -12.73 7.37
C SER A 113 14.84 -13.73 6.93
N ARG A 114 15.21 -14.62 7.86
CA ARG A 114 16.05 -15.78 7.58
C ARG A 114 15.25 -17.06 7.39
N ASP A 115 13.92 -16.95 7.51
CA ASP A 115 13.02 -18.10 7.42
C ASP A 115 12.83 -18.52 5.96
N GLU A 116 12.78 -19.82 5.70
CA GLU A 116 12.48 -20.38 4.37
C GLU A 116 11.04 -20.03 3.92
N LYS A 117 10.14 -19.83 4.88
CA LYS A 117 8.74 -19.48 4.68
C LYS A 117 8.35 -18.30 5.56
N VAL A 118 7.98 -17.19 4.94
CA VAL A 118 7.51 -15.99 5.64
C VAL A 118 6.01 -15.89 5.54
N VAL A 119 5.31 -16.00 6.69
CA VAL A 119 3.87 -15.74 6.79
C VAL A 119 3.66 -14.24 6.95
N THR A 120 2.81 -13.66 6.11
CA THR A 120 2.53 -12.21 6.10
C THR A 120 1.10 -11.91 6.48
N THR A 121 0.79 -10.63 6.74
CA THR A 121 -0.56 -10.16 7.08
C THR A 121 -1.40 -9.79 5.86
N LEU A 122 -0.85 -9.90 4.64
CA LEU A 122 -1.57 -9.58 3.42
C LEU A 122 -2.81 -10.46 3.24
N ASP A 123 -3.88 -9.84 2.77
CA ASP A 123 -5.08 -10.54 2.31
C ASP A 123 -4.90 -10.84 0.81
N ALA A 124 -4.74 -12.11 0.46
CA ALA A 124 -4.45 -12.50 -0.92
C ALA A 124 -5.57 -12.12 -1.92
N GLY A 125 -6.83 -12.10 -1.47
CA GLY A 125 -7.97 -11.68 -2.30
C GLY A 125 -7.95 -10.19 -2.57
N LEU A 126 -7.71 -9.37 -1.53
CA LEU A 126 -7.56 -7.93 -1.67
C LEU A 126 -6.32 -7.59 -2.50
N GLN A 127 -5.21 -8.24 -2.24
CA GLN A 127 -3.96 -7.98 -2.97
C GLN A 127 -4.12 -8.17 -4.48
N ARG A 128 -4.80 -9.26 -4.92
CA ARG A 128 -5.12 -9.45 -6.35
C ARG A 128 -5.95 -8.30 -6.90
N GLN A 129 -7.02 -7.93 -6.20
CA GLN A 129 -7.89 -6.84 -6.64
C GLN A 129 -7.13 -5.50 -6.76
N LEU A 130 -6.18 -5.23 -5.86
CA LEU A 130 -5.35 -4.03 -5.91
C LEU A 130 -4.34 -4.09 -7.06
N GLU A 131 -3.73 -5.23 -7.34
CA GLU A 131 -2.81 -5.40 -8.48
C GLU A 131 -3.56 -5.29 -9.81
N ASP A 132 -4.73 -5.91 -9.94
CA ASP A 132 -5.61 -5.76 -11.12
C ASP A 132 -6.02 -4.30 -11.31
N LEU A 133 -6.35 -3.59 -10.21
CA LEU A 133 -6.65 -2.17 -10.25
C LEU A 133 -5.44 -1.36 -10.72
N ALA A 134 -4.23 -1.67 -10.22
CA ALA A 134 -3.01 -0.98 -10.62
C ALA A 134 -2.71 -1.15 -12.11
N LEU A 135 -2.82 -2.37 -12.63
CA LEU A 135 -2.62 -2.67 -14.05
C LEU A 135 -3.64 -1.94 -14.94
N ASN A 136 -4.91 -1.94 -14.55
CA ASN A 136 -5.96 -1.21 -15.27
C ASN A 136 -5.76 0.31 -15.20
N TRP A 137 -5.24 0.82 -14.07
CA TRP A 137 -4.97 2.24 -13.88
C TRP A 137 -3.76 2.74 -14.66
N LYS A 138 -2.82 1.85 -14.96
CA LYS A 138 -1.57 2.15 -15.68
C LYS A 138 -1.80 2.93 -16.97
N SER A 139 -2.87 2.60 -17.71
CA SER A 139 -3.21 3.28 -18.98
C SER A 139 -3.62 4.75 -18.80
N ARG A 140 -4.04 5.14 -17.59
CA ARG A 140 -4.44 6.53 -17.25
C ARG A 140 -3.26 7.37 -16.74
N LEU A 141 -2.15 6.72 -16.41
CA LEU A 141 -0.97 7.41 -15.92
C LEU A 141 -0.16 8.01 -17.08
N PRO A 142 0.40 9.21 -16.91
CA PRO A 142 1.34 9.77 -17.87
C PRO A 142 2.53 8.83 -18.14
N PRO A 143 3.23 8.99 -19.27
CA PRO A 143 4.44 8.21 -19.56
C PRO A 143 5.45 8.28 -18.42
N ARG A 144 6.12 7.14 -18.13
CA ARG A 144 7.12 6.98 -17.06
C ARG A 144 6.58 7.17 -15.64
N SER A 145 5.29 7.42 -15.47
CA SER A 145 4.67 7.50 -14.15
C SER A 145 4.25 6.14 -13.63
N SER A 146 4.27 5.99 -12.32
CA SER A 146 3.85 4.80 -11.60
C SER A 146 2.88 5.18 -10.47
N LEU A 147 2.43 4.19 -9.72
CA LEU A 147 1.58 4.37 -8.55
C LEU A 147 2.04 3.43 -7.43
N ALA A 148 1.62 3.75 -6.21
CA ALA A 148 1.72 2.85 -5.08
C ALA A 148 0.44 2.92 -4.24
N MET A 149 0.08 1.78 -3.66
CA MET A 149 -1.08 1.64 -2.79
C MET A 149 -0.72 0.81 -1.57
N VAL A 150 -1.14 1.26 -0.40
CA VAL A 150 -1.05 0.48 0.83
C VAL A 150 -2.38 0.55 1.57
N VAL A 151 -2.86 -0.62 2.03
CA VAL A 151 -4.11 -0.76 2.80
C VAL A 151 -3.78 -1.41 4.14
N VAL A 152 -4.20 -0.76 5.22
CA VAL A 152 -3.93 -1.19 6.60
C VAL A 152 -5.25 -1.27 7.36
N ASP A 153 -5.49 -2.37 8.05
CA ASP A 153 -6.56 -2.48 9.03
C ASP A 153 -6.12 -1.74 10.30
N HIS A 154 -6.70 -0.57 10.60
CA HIS A 154 -6.25 0.23 11.73
C HIS A 154 -6.67 -0.34 13.10
N THR A 155 -7.51 -1.38 13.15
CA THR A 155 -7.86 -2.02 14.41
C THR A 155 -6.72 -2.84 14.99
N ASP A 156 -5.92 -3.47 14.12
CA ASP A 156 -4.78 -4.32 14.50
C ASP A 156 -3.46 -3.91 13.82
N MET A 157 -3.47 -2.86 13.01
CA MET A 157 -2.35 -2.32 12.24
C MET A 157 -1.70 -3.30 11.26
N LYS A 158 -2.41 -4.36 10.89
CA LYS A 158 -1.94 -5.30 9.89
C LYS A 158 -2.09 -4.75 8.48
N VAL A 159 -1.03 -4.86 7.71
CA VAL A 159 -1.05 -4.53 6.28
C VAL A 159 -1.85 -5.60 5.54
N ARG A 160 -2.91 -5.19 4.85
CA ARG A 160 -3.80 -6.08 4.10
C ARG A 160 -3.54 -6.06 2.60
N GLY A 161 -2.98 -4.95 2.09
CA GLY A 161 -2.60 -4.80 0.69
C GLY A 161 -1.36 -3.94 0.54
N TRP A 162 -0.50 -4.30 -0.44
CA TRP A 162 0.74 -3.58 -0.74
C TRP A 162 1.06 -3.68 -2.23
N VAL A 163 0.91 -2.58 -2.92
CA VAL A 163 1.27 -2.43 -4.33
C VAL A 163 2.33 -1.35 -4.44
N GLY A 164 3.55 -1.74 -4.74
CA GLY A 164 4.69 -0.82 -4.76
C GLY A 164 4.92 -0.14 -6.11
N SER A 165 4.32 -0.65 -7.19
CA SER A 165 4.40 -0.07 -8.53
C SER A 165 3.16 -0.41 -9.35
N ALA A 166 2.92 0.33 -10.43
CA ALA A 166 1.81 0.06 -11.35
C ALA A 166 1.95 -1.29 -12.06
N ASP A 167 3.18 -1.69 -12.37
CA ASP A 167 3.51 -2.94 -13.05
C ASP A 167 5.00 -3.23 -12.83
N ILE A 168 5.30 -4.31 -12.13
CA ILE A 168 6.68 -4.70 -11.81
C ILE A 168 7.51 -5.04 -13.04
N THR A 169 6.88 -5.42 -14.13
CA THR A 169 7.54 -5.85 -15.38
C THR A 169 7.81 -4.68 -16.33
N ASP A 170 7.31 -3.49 -16.03
CA ASP A 170 7.45 -2.31 -16.89
C ASP A 170 8.66 -1.46 -16.48
N ASP A 171 9.80 -1.75 -17.09
CA ASP A 171 11.04 -1.00 -16.84
C ASP A 171 10.94 0.48 -17.26
N SER A 172 10.09 0.82 -18.25
CA SER A 172 9.87 2.21 -18.66
C SER A 172 9.24 3.08 -17.58
N ARG A 173 8.56 2.43 -16.60
CA ARG A 173 7.93 3.04 -15.43
C ARG A 173 8.66 2.73 -14.14
N PHE A 174 9.89 2.21 -14.22
CA PHE A 174 10.69 1.81 -13.05
C PHE A 174 9.95 0.81 -12.14
N GLY A 175 9.28 -0.17 -12.73
CA GLY A 175 8.39 -1.12 -12.04
C GLY A 175 9.03 -1.88 -10.89
N HIS A 176 10.35 -2.04 -10.91
CA HIS A 176 11.14 -2.70 -9.87
C HIS A 176 11.33 -1.87 -8.57
N ILE A 177 10.96 -0.57 -8.58
CA ILE A 177 11.08 0.31 -7.40
C ILE A 177 9.79 0.23 -6.57
N ASP A 178 9.94 -0.08 -5.28
CA ASP A 178 8.85 -0.06 -4.32
C ASP A 178 8.57 1.38 -3.83
N MET A 179 7.57 2.01 -4.42
CA MET A 179 7.19 3.38 -4.10
C MET A 179 6.44 3.52 -2.76
N VAL A 180 6.01 2.43 -2.12
CA VAL A 180 5.50 2.48 -0.75
C VAL A 180 6.64 2.75 0.24
N SER A 181 7.84 2.22 -0.05
CA SER A 181 9.03 2.35 0.80
C SER A 181 9.99 3.46 0.34
N ALA A 182 9.79 4.02 -0.85
CA ALA A 182 10.65 5.08 -1.36
C ALA A 182 10.42 6.40 -0.60
N VAL A 183 11.51 7.13 -0.31
CA VAL A 183 11.46 8.44 0.32
C VAL A 183 11.08 9.49 -0.73
N ARG A 184 9.95 10.18 -0.54
CA ARG A 184 9.42 11.19 -1.46
C ARG A 184 8.92 12.40 -0.68
N SER A 185 8.79 13.56 -1.35
CA SER A 185 8.23 14.76 -0.72
C SER A 185 6.74 14.57 -0.41
N PRO A 186 6.31 14.63 0.87
CA PRO A 186 4.94 14.38 1.27
C PRO A 186 3.97 15.53 0.91
N GLY A 187 4.50 16.71 0.62
CA GLY A 187 3.65 17.88 0.40
C GLY A 187 2.70 18.13 1.57
N SER A 188 1.45 18.45 1.26
CA SER A 188 0.43 18.84 2.24
C SER A 188 -0.16 17.68 3.08
N VAL A 189 0.23 16.43 2.89
CA VAL A 189 -0.29 15.33 3.75
C VAL A 189 0.18 15.42 5.20
N LEU A 190 1.16 16.27 5.50
CA LEU A 190 1.60 16.54 6.88
C LEU A 190 0.72 17.56 7.61
N LYS A 191 -0.11 18.35 6.91
CA LYS A 191 -0.92 19.43 7.51
C LYS A 191 -1.86 18.95 8.63
N PRO A 192 -2.58 17.81 8.50
CA PRO A 192 -3.45 17.34 9.58
C PRO A 192 -2.74 17.19 10.92
N PHE A 193 -1.47 16.78 10.91
CA PHE A 193 -0.70 16.60 12.14
C PHE A 193 -0.42 17.92 12.84
N ILE A 194 0.02 18.96 12.10
CA ILE A 194 0.32 20.25 12.73
C ILE A 194 -0.95 20.92 13.25
N TYR A 195 -2.09 20.83 12.53
CA TYR A 195 -3.35 21.37 12.99
C TYR A 195 -3.82 20.65 14.27
N ALA A 196 -3.73 19.31 14.32
CA ALA A 196 -4.10 18.54 15.50
C ALA A 196 -3.22 18.87 16.70
N MET A 197 -1.89 18.92 16.52
CA MET A 197 -0.95 19.25 17.59
C MET A 197 -1.14 20.69 18.10
N ALA A 198 -1.42 21.64 17.21
CA ALA A 198 -1.67 23.02 17.59
C ALA A 198 -3.01 23.20 18.30
N MET A 199 -4.05 22.43 17.95
CA MET A 199 -5.31 22.37 18.67
C MET A 199 -5.14 21.73 20.05
N ASP A 200 -4.32 20.71 20.13
CA ASP A 200 -4.03 19.98 21.39
C ASP A 200 -3.35 20.87 22.44
N GLU A 201 -2.56 21.84 21.99
CA GLU A 201 -1.90 22.83 22.86
C GLU A 201 -2.69 24.13 23.06
N GLY A 202 -3.91 24.19 22.50
CA GLY A 202 -4.72 25.39 22.61
C GLY A 202 -4.23 26.59 21.78
N LEU A 203 -3.26 26.39 20.87
CA LEU A 203 -2.77 27.47 19.99
C LEU A 203 -3.81 27.90 18.97
N ILE A 204 -4.65 26.97 18.52
CA ILE A 204 -5.75 27.21 17.60
C ILE A 204 -6.98 26.37 17.99
N HIS A 205 -8.15 26.84 17.54
CA HIS A 205 -9.43 26.13 17.59
C HIS A 205 -9.95 25.95 16.17
N PRO A 206 -10.84 25.02 15.86
CA PRO A 206 -11.42 24.84 14.51
C PRO A 206 -11.94 26.11 13.85
N ALA A 207 -12.52 27.03 14.66
CA ALA A 207 -13.03 28.31 14.20
C ALA A 207 -12.01 29.47 14.29
N SER A 208 -10.78 29.24 14.76
CA SER A 208 -9.76 30.29 14.82
C SER A 208 -9.49 30.86 13.44
N LEU A 209 -9.47 32.17 13.32
CA LEU A 209 -9.17 32.84 12.06
C LEU A 209 -7.66 32.86 11.81
N LEU A 210 -7.25 32.27 10.71
CA LEU A 210 -5.90 32.28 10.19
C LEU A 210 -5.85 33.19 8.96
N GLN A 211 -4.71 33.79 8.70
CA GLN A 211 -4.57 34.76 7.60
C GLN A 211 -4.03 34.10 6.34
N ASP A 212 -4.83 34.04 5.30
CA ASP A 212 -4.42 33.63 3.96
C ASP A 212 -4.18 34.86 3.08
N VAL A 213 -3.10 35.59 3.39
CA VAL A 213 -2.67 36.77 2.69
C VAL A 213 -1.18 36.70 2.34
N PRO A 214 -0.70 37.42 1.30
CA PRO A 214 0.71 37.42 0.99
C PRO A 214 1.54 37.84 2.21
N ARG A 215 2.34 36.92 2.73
CA ARG A 215 3.18 37.13 3.90
C ARG A 215 4.58 36.57 3.66
N ARG A 216 5.57 37.26 4.18
CA ARG A 216 6.96 36.82 4.24
C ARG A 216 7.25 36.29 5.65
N PHE A 217 7.83 35.10 5.73
CA PHE A 217 8.29 34.46 6.96
C PHE A 217 9.82 34.46 6.93
N SER A 218 10.45 35.49 7.49
CA SER A 218 11.88 35.75 7.31
C SER A 218 12.26 35.79 5.82
N ASP A 219 13.08 34.86 5.34
CA ASP A 219 13.47 34.72 3.94
C ASP A 219 12.56 33.82 3.10
N TYR A 220 11.54 33.20 3.73
CA TYR A 220 10.63 32.28 3.09
C TYR A 220 9.35 32.98 2.64
N ARG A 221 9.00 32.86 1.34
CA ARG A 221 7.77 33.40 0.74
C ARG A 221 6.94 32.26 0.16
N PRO A 222 6.13 31.57 0.97
CA PRO A 222 5.20 30.58 0.44
C PRO A 222 4.07 31.24 -0.34
N GLY A 223 3.60 30.58 -1.42
CA GLY A 223 2.37 30.93 -2.13
C GLY A 223 1.36 29.79 -2.02
N ASN A 224 0.09 30.07 -2.26
CA ASN A 224 -0.92 29.02 -2.43
C ASN A 224 -0.76 28.35 -3.79
N PHE A 225 -1.34 27.16 -3.90
CA PHE A 225 -1.25 26.35 -5.12
C PHE A 225 -2.00 26.99 -6.30
N ASP A 226 -3.13 27.63 -6.03
CA ASP A 226 -4.00 28.33 -6.98
C ASP A 226 -3.61 29.78 -7.24
N SER A 227 -2.49 30.23 -6.68
CA SER A 227 -1.99 31.64 -6.75
C SER A 227 -2.96 32.67 -6.17
N GLY A 228 -4.09 32.27 -5.60
CA GLY A 228 -5.08 33.13 -4.94
C GLY A 228 -4.84 33.26 -3.43
N PHE A 229 -5.44 34.29 -2.84
CA PHE A 229 -5.48 34.50 -1.39
C PHE A 229 -6.92 34.74 -0.96
N HIS A 230 -7.30 34.24 0.20
CA HIS A 230 -8.69 34.19 0.66
C HIS A 230 -8.96 35.10 1.85
N GLY A 231 -7.94 35.82 2.33
CA GLY A 231 -8.05 36.65 3.54
C GLY A 231 -8.18 35.85 4.82
N PRO A 232 -8.97 36.29 5.81
CA PRO A 232 -9.22 35.56 7.03
C PRO A 232 -10.06 34.30 6.74
N VAL A 233 -9.55 33.13 7.10
CA VAL A 233 -10.22 31.83 6.94
C VAL A 233 -10.20 31.08 8.26
N SER A 234 -11.21 30.24 8.54
CA SER A 234 -11.17 29.38 9.73
C SER A 234 -10.08 28.31 9.60
N ALA A 235 -9.55 27.83 10.72
CA ALA A 235 -8.58 26.74 10.74
C ALA A 235 -9.14 25.48 10.05
N SER A 236 -10.43 25.19 10.24
CA SER A 236 -11.11 24.07 9.56
C SER A 236 -11.11 24.25 8.03
N GLU A 237 -11.52 25.41 7.55
CA GLU A 237 -11.53 25.72 6.12
C GLU A 237 -10.12 25.67 5.51
N ALA A 238 -9.16 26.29 6.20
CA ALA A 238 -7.75 26.28 5.77
C ALA A 238 -7.20 24.85 5.61
N LEU A 239 -7.57 23.92 6.51
CA LEU A 239 -7.16 22.53 6.44
C LEU A 239 -7.86 21.78 5.29
N VAL A 240 -9.18 21.94 5.13
CA VAL A 240 -9.98 21.32 4.05
C VAL A 240 -9.45 21.77 2.68
N ARG A 241 -9.30 23.07 2.49
CA ARG A 241 -8.79 23.67 1.25
C ARG A 241 -7.28 23.50 1.08
N SER A 242 -6.61 22.96 2.10
CA SER A 242 -5.15 22.75 2.07
C SER A 242 -4.33 24.01 1.83
N LEU A 243 -4.79 25.17 2.33
CA LEU A 243 -4.09 26.43 2.16
C LEU A 243 -2.68 26.40 2.74
N ASN A 244 -1.74 27.05 2.07
CA ASN A 244 -0.33 26.97 2.43
C ASN A 244 0.03 27.96 3.55
N LEU A 245 -0.36 29.24 3.39
CA LEU A 245 0.02 30.28 4.34
C LEU A 245 -0.52 30.05 5.75
N PRO A 246 -1.80 29.67 5.92
CA PRO A 246 -2.32 29.30 7.24
C PRO A 246 -1.54 28.13 7.87
N ALA A 247 -1.18 27.11 7.11
CA ALA A 247 -0.42 25.97 7.62
C ALA A 247 1.00 26.37 8.06
N VAL A 248 1.67 27.24 7.31
CA VAL A 248 2.99 27.79 7.68
C VAL A 248 2.88 28.65 8.94
N GLN A 249 1.84 29.46 9.07
CA GLN A 249 1.56 30.27 10.27
C GLN A 249 1.40 29.39 11.53
N VAL A 250 0.63 28.30 11.42
CA VAL A 250 0.44 27.35 12.52
C VAL A 250 1.77 26.66 12.85
N LEU A 251 2.57 26.26 11.86
CA LEU A 251 3.87 25.66 12.09
C LEU A 251 4.87 26.65 12.72
N GLU A 252 4.82 27.92 12.33
CA GLU A 252 5.65 28.99 12.93
C GLU A 252 5.35 29.10 14.43
N ALA A 253 4.07 29.17 14.80
CA ALA A 253 3.63 29.25 16.20
C ALA A 253 3.97 28.00 17.02
N TYR A 254 3.85 26.82 16.43
CA TYR A 254 4.14 25.54 17.09
C TYR A 254 5.64 25.25 17.23
N GLY A 255 6.41 25.63 16.23
CA GLY A 255 7.84 25.39 16.12
C GLY A 255 8.21 24.17 15.26
N PRO A 256 8.94 24.38 14.13
CA PRO A 256 9.24 23.31 13.17
C PRO A 256 10.14 22.20 13.75
N LYS A 257 11.09 22.53 14.61
CA LYS A 257 11.95 21.51 15.29
C LYS A 257 11.11 20.60 16.20
N ARG A 258 10.20 21.19 16.97
CA ARG A 258 9.29 20.46 17.84
C ARG A 258 8.35 19.55 17.04
N PHE A 259 7.78 20.07 15.95
CA PHE A 259 6.92 19.30 15.05
C PHE A 259 7.66 18.09 14.48
N ALA A 260 8.85 18.25 13.93
CA ALA A 260 9.65 17.16 13.40
C ALA A 260 10.03 16.12 14.46
N ALA A 261 10.34 16.57 15.70
CA ALA A 261 10.65 15.69 16.82
C ALA A 261 9.44 14.83 17.23
N ASN A 262 8.25 15.44 17.33
CA ASN A 262 7.02 14.72 17.68
C ASN A 262 6.62 13.70 16.62
N LEU A 263 6.72 14.04 15.34
CA LEU A 263 6.49 13.07 14.25
C LEU A 263 7.47 11.89 14.31
N ARG A 264 8.76 12.16 14.53
CA ARG A 264 9.78 11.10 14.67
C ARG A 264 9.48 10.19 15.85
N ASN A 265 9.11 10.76 17.00
CA ASN A 265 8.74 10.00 18.19
C ASN A 265 7.52 9.11 17.95
N ALA A 266 6.59 9.55 17.13
CA ALA A 266 5.41 8.78 16.72
C ALA A 266 5.69 7.74 15.61
N GLY A 267 6.92 7.70 15.07
CA GLY A 267 7.32 6.73 14.06
C GLY A 267 7.28 7.24 12.62
N LEU A 268 7.10 8.56 12.42
CA LEU A 268 7.23 9.22 11.12
C LEU A 268 8.52 10.07 11.06
N PRO A 269 9.67 9.47 10.79
CA PRO A 269 10.92 10.21 10.63
C PRO A 269 10.89 10.98 9.30
N LEU A 270 11.13 12.27 9.35
CA LEU A 270 11.29 13.09 8.15
C LEU A 270 12.77 13.10 7.73
N THR A 271 13.01 12.84 6.45
CA THR A 271 14.35 12.89 5.85
C THR A 271 14.61 14.30 5.33
N LEU A 272 15.54 15.00 5.95
CA LEU A 272 15.95 16.33 5.53
C LEU A 272 17.14 16.27 4.55
N PRO A 273 17.35 17.29 3.70
CA PRO A 273 18.59 17.43 2.97
C PRO A 273 19.81 17.46 3.92
N ALA A 274 20.95 17.00 3.43
CA ALA A 274 22.17 16.97 4.24
C ALA A 274 22.51 18.36 4.83
N GLY A 275 22.72 18.42 6.15
CA GLY A 275 23.03 19.65 6.87
C GLY A 275 21.84 20.58 7.11
N ALA A 276 20.65 20.25 6.64
CA ALA A 276 19.47 21.08 6.86
C ALA A 276 18.81 20.80 8.23
N GLU A 277 18.34 21.88 8.84
CA GLU A 277 17.54 21.83 10.06
C GLU A 277 16.03 21.94 9.74
N PRO A 278 15.15 21.37 10.60
CA PRO A 278 13.71 21.53 10.46
C PRO A 278 13.32 23.03 10.41
N ASN A 279 12.61 23.41 9.37
CA ASN A 279 12.18 24.78 9.13
C ASN A 279 10.74 24.82 8.58
N LEU A 280 10.22 25.99 8.26
CA LEU A 280 8.83 26.20 7.84
C LEU A 280 8.45 25.49 6.54
N SER A 281 9.42 25.15 5.67
CA SER A 281 9.14 24.42 4.44
C SER A 281 8.66 22.98 4.67
N LEU A 282 8.87 22.42 5.86
CA LEU A 282 8.43 21.06 6.21
C LEU A 282 6.96 20.81 5.87
N ILE A 283 6.09 21.79 6.18
CA ILE A 283 4.65 21.63 6.03
C ILE A 283 4.17 21.69 4.58
N LEU A 284 5.07 22.10 3.70
CA LEU A 284 4.84 22.16 2.24
C LEU A 284 5.67 21.13 1.46
N GLY A 285 6.32 20.19 2.17
CA GLY A 285 7.07 19.11 1.56
C GLY A 285 8.59 19.35 1.47
N GLY A 286 9.15 20.25 2.28
CA GLY A 286 10.61 20.50 2.40
C GLY A 286 11.40 19.38 3.05
N ALA A 287 10.80 18.19 3.24
CA ALA A 287 11.43 16.96 3.73
C ALA A 287 10.91 15.77 2.95
N GLY A 288 11.60 14.65 3.06
CA GLY A 288 11.16 13.37 2.51
C GLY A 288 10.47 12.49 3.57
N ALA A 289 9.51 11.68 3.13
CA ALA A 289 8.85 10.65 3.94
C ALA A 289 8.47 9.45 3.07
N ARG A 290 8.23 8.30 3.70
CA ARG A 290 7.74 7.09 3.03
C ARG A 290 6.22 7.02 3.13
N LEU A 291 5.56 6.47 2.12
CA LEU A 291 4.11 6.27 2.17
C LEU A 291 3.69 5.40 3.36
N GLU A 292 4.42 4.33 3.62
CA GLU A 292 4.18 3.45 4.77
C GLU A 292 4.24 4.18 6.12
N ASP A 293 5.22 5.06 6.32
CA ASP A 293 5.38 5.80 7.58
C ASP A 293 4.28 6.87 7.74
N ILE A 294 3.88 7.53 6.65
CA ILE A 294 2.77 8.47 6.63
C ILE A 294 1.47 7.76 7.03
N VAL A 295 1.16 6.61 6.39
CA VAL A 295 -0.06 5.84 6.68
C VAL A 295 -0.03 5.31 8.12
N ALA A 296 1.12 4.87 8.61
CA ALA A 296 1.31 4.47 10.01
C ALA A 296 0.98 5.63 10.97
N ALA A 297 1.47 6.83 10.70
CA ALA A 297 1.19 8.01 11.53
C ALA A 297 -0.29 8.45 11.48
N TYR A 298 -0.95 8.33 10.31
CA TYR A 298 -2.38 8.62 10.16
C TYR A 298 -3.27 7.72 11.04
N SER A 299 -2.75 6.59 11.51
CA SER A 299 -3.48 5.76 12.48
C SER A 299 -3.85 6.52 13.76
N ALA A 300 -3.13 7.57 14.10
CA ALA A 300 -3.47 8.42 15.24
C ALA A 300 -4.89 9.01 15.15
N PHE A 301 -5.35 9.35 13.93
CA PHE A 301 -6.71 9.86 13.72
C PHE A 301 -7.80 8.80 13.84
N ALA A 302 -7.44 7.51 13.84
CA ALA A 302 -8.36 6.39 14.00
C ALA A 302 -8.21 5.70 15.38
N ARG A 303 -7.10 5.95 16.09
CA ARG A 303 -6.70 5.25 17.32
C ARG A 303 -6.50 6.18 18.51
N HIS A 304 -7.46 7.10 18.69
CA HIS A 304 -7.49 8.00 19.85
C HIS A 304 -6.17 8.77 20.08
N GLY A 305 -5.58 9.29 19.01
CA GLY A 305 -4.36 10.08 19.05
C GLY A 305 -3.05 9.27 19.13
N LYS A 306 -3.12 7.93 19.06
CA LYS A 306 -1.94 7.07 19.10
C LYS A 306 -1.57 6.60 17.69
N ALA A 307 -0.40 6.98 17.21
CA ALA A 307 0.20 6.40 16.00
C ALA A 307 0.74 5.00 16.30
N ALA A 308 0.62 4.07 15.35
CA ALA A 308 1.09 2.72 15.54
C ALA A 308 1.88 2.22 14.32
N ARG A 309 2.89 1.38 14.57
CA ARG A 309 3.69 0.78 13.50
C ARG A 309 2.88 -0.22 12.69
N LEU A 310 3.16 -0.28 11.38
CA LEU A 310 2.60 -1.31 10.51
C LEU A 310 3.09 -2.70 10.92
N ARG A 311 2.18 -3.65 10.93
CA ARG A 311 2.47 -5.06 11.18
C ARG A 311 2.45 -5.78 9.84
N LEU A 312 3.60 -6.33 9.45
CA LEU A 312 3.80 -7.03 8.17
C LEU A 312 3.69 -8.54 8.36
N LYS A 313 3.99 -9.03 9.57
CA LYS A 313 3.87 -10.44 9.98
C LYS A 313 2.82 -10.55 11.10
N PRO A 314 2.10 -11.67 11.21
CA PRO A 314 1.16 -11.90 12.31
C PRO A 314 1.82 -11.82 13.70
N SER A 315 3.10 -12.17 13.79
CA SER A 315 3.91 -12.13 15.01
C SER A 315 4.41 -10.74 15.39
N ASP A 316 4.35 -9.75 14.49
CA ASP A 316 4.82 -8.40 14.81
C ASP A 316 4.00 -7.82 15.96
N PRO A 317 4.62 -7.19 16.98
CA PRO A 317 3.90 -6.59 18.09
C PRO A 317 3.13 -5.34 17.63
N LEU A 318 1.98 -5.07 18.26
CA LEU A 318 1.29 -3.80 18.12
C LEU A 318 2.00 -2.77 19.00
N THR A 319 2.76 -1.88 18.33
CA THR A 319 3.54 -0.84 19.02
C THR A 319 2.90 0.52 18.76
N GLU A 320 2.39 1.14 19.81
CA GLU A 320 1.70 2.43 19.78
C GLU A 320 2.55 3.52 20.44
N ARG A 321 2.40 4.75 19.96
CA ARG A 321 3.01 5.95 20.53
C ARG A 321 2.03 7.11 20.49
N ALA A 322 1.87 7.82 21.58
CA ALA A 322 1.04 9.02 21.63
C ALA A 322 1.62 10.08 20.68
N LEU A 323 0.74 10.71 19.90
CA LEU A 323 1.08 11.78 18.97
C LEU A 323 0.27 13.05 19.26
N MET A 324 -0.97 12.89 19.65
CA MET A 324 -1.91 13.96 20.01
C MET A 324 -2.96 13.43 20.96
N SER A 325 -3.79 14.29 21.53
CA SER A 325 -4.93 13.87 22.35
C SER A 325 -6.04 13.20 21.53
N PRO A 326 -6.88 12.38 22.14
CA PRO A 326 -8.06 11.81 21.48
C PRO A 326 -9.00 12.88 20.90
N GLY A 327 -9.16 14.01 21.60
CA GLY A 327 -9.99 15.12 21.18
C GLY A 327 -9.47 15.80 19.90
N ALA A 328 -8.18 16.14 19.85
CA ALA A 328 -7.56 16.73 18.67
C ALA A 328 -7.62 15.78 17.46
N ALA A 329 -7.35 14.49 17.67
CA ALA A 329 -7.47 13.47 16.62
C ALA A 329 -8.90 13.38 16.06
N TRP A 330 -9.90 13.38 16.93
CA TRP A 330 -11.31 13.32 16.55
C TRP A 330 -11.75 14.56 15.77
N ILE A 331 -11.40 15.77 16.26
CA ILE A 331 -11.73 17.03 15.58
C ILE A 331 -11.16 17.06 14.17
N VAL A 332 -9.86 16.79 14.03
CA VAL A 332 -9.20 16.82 12.70
C VAL A 332 -9.77 15.75 11.77
N ARG A 333 -10.06 14.55 12.27
CA ARG A 333 -10.72 13.51 11.47
C ARG A 333 -12.07 13.98 10.93
N ARG A 334 -12.91 14.63 11.74
CA ARG A 334 -14.20 15.18 11.29
C ARG A 334 -14.05 16.27 10.25
N ILE A 335 -13.08 17.17 10.44
CA ILE A 335 -12.77 18.20 9.43
C ILE A 335 -12.41 17.55 8.09
N LEU A 336 -11.57 16.52 8.11
CA LEU A 336 -11.14 15.79 6.90
C LEU A 336 -12.26 14.95 6.25
N ALA A 337 -13.25 14.54 7.02
CA ALA A 337 -14.44 13.83 6.53
C ALA A 337 -15.50 14.76 5.89
N GLY A 338 -15.29 16.08 5.96
CA GLY A 338 -16.27 17.06 5.49
C GLY A 338 -17.46 17.27 6.42
N GLU A 339 -17.46 16.66 7.60
CA GLU A 339 -18.56 16.75 8.58
C GLU A 339 -18.63 18.12 9.31
N ALA A 340 -17.70 19.02 9.01
CA ALA A 340 -17.71 20.39 9.53
C ALA A 340 -18.76 21.29 8.83
N GLN A 341 -19.40 20.82 7.75
CA GLN A 341 -20.54 21.51 7.12
C GLN A 341 -21.85 20.79 7.49
N PRO A 342 -22.94 21.50 7.79
CA PRO A 342 -24.25 20.89 8.02
C PRO A 342 -24.64 20.12 6.75
N VAL A 343 -24.88 18.80 6.91
CA VAL A 343 -25.34 17.94 5.80
C VAL A 343 -26.74 18.36 5.43
N PRO A 344 -27.03 18.75 4.16
CA PRO A 344 -28.37 19.25 3.79
C PRO A 344 -29.45 18.17 3.77
N ASP A 345 -29.12 16.86 3.84
CA ASP A 345 -30.12 15.80 3.76
C ASP A 345 -29.75 14.56 4.59
N ALA A 346 -30.47 14.38 5.70
CA ALA A 346 -30.33 13.25 6.63
C ALA A 346 -31.05 11.97 6.14
N SER A 347 -31.65 11.95 4.96
CA SER A 347 -32.47 10.85 4.44
C SER A 347 -31.71 9.81 3.61
N LEU A 348 -30.45 10.07 3.23
CA LEU A 348 -29.62 9.09 2.54
C LEU A 348 -28.92 8.17 3.56
N PRO A 349 -28.79 6.84 3.28
CA PRO A 349 -27.98 5.97 4.13
C PRO A 349 -26.58 6.57 4.21
N GLN A 350 -26.17 6.95 5.42
CA GLN A 350 -24.85 7.55 5.65
C GLN A 350 -23.80 6.52 5.22
N ALA A 351 -23.29 6.68 4.01
CA ALA A 351 -22.03 6.03 3.63
C ALA A 351 -21.00 6.45 4.66
N VAL A 352 -20.27 5.48 5.23
CA VAL A 352 -19.23 5.76 6.23
C VAL A 352 -18.29 6.79 5.63
N PRO A 353 -18.21 8.01 6.21
CA PRO A 353 -17.47 9.09 5.58
C PRO A 353 -15.98 8.74 5.52
N LEU A 354 -15.40 8.88 4.34
CA LEU A 354 -13.96 8.77 4.13
C LEU A 354 -13.31 10.10 4.52
N ALA A 355 -12.58 10.12 5.64
CA ALA A 355 -11.72 11.25 5.96
C ALA A 355 -10.44 11.14 5.13
N TRP A 356 -10.06 12.18 4.40
CA TRP A 356 -8.90 12.12 3.53
C TRP A 356 -8.15 13.44 3.39
N LYS A 357 -6.88 13.33 3.04
CA LYS A 357 -6.02 14.48 2.74
C LYS A 357 -5.16 14.22 1.51
N THR A 358 -5.06 15.22 0.64
CA THR A 358 -4.13 15.22 -0.48
C THR A 358 -2.80 15.85 -0.13
N GLY A 359 -1.77 15.46 -0.87
CA GLY A 359 -0.49 16.13 -0.94
C GLY A 359 -0.04 16.27 -2.38
N THR A 360 0.64 17.36 -2.66
CA THR A 360 1.34 17.60 -3.93
C THR A 360 2.69 18.18 -3.58
N SER A 361 3.75 17.58 -4.08
CA SER A 361 5.09 18.10 -3.87
C SER A 361 5.36 19.28 -4.80
N TYR A 362 6.31 20.14 -4.40
CA TYR A 362 6.75 21.24 -5.24
C TYR A 362 7.25 20.74 -6.60
N GLY A 363 6.79 21.38 -7.66
CA GLY A 363 7.14 21.03 -9.04
C GLY A 363 6.40 19.78 -9.57
N TYR A 364 5.26 19.40 -8.98
CA TYR A 364 4.39 18.32 -9.49
C TYR A 364 5.10 16.95 -9.64
N ARG A 365 5.99 16.62 -8.71
CA ARG A 365 6.75 15.38 -8.75
C ARG A 365 6.03 14.21 -8.10
N ASP A 366 5.30 14.50 -7.02
CA ASP A 366 4.60 13.51 -6.20
C ASP A 366 3.17 13.98 -5.94
N ALA A 367 2.21 13.10 -6.15
CA ALA A 367 0.81 13.31 -5.82
C ALA A 367 0.35 12.23 -4.85
N TRP A 368 -0.25 12.64 -3.75
CA TRP A 368 -0.63 11.79 -2.63
C TRP A 368 -2.12 11.91 -2.32
N ALA A 369 -2.68 10.81 -1.85
CA ALA A 369 -3.94 10.81 -1.12
C ALA A 369 -3.85 9.80 0.02
N VAL A 370 -4.13 10.25 1.24
CA VAL A 370 -4.23 9.37 2.40
C VAL A 370 -5.63 9.48 2.95
N GLY A 371 -6.30 8.34 3.07
CA GLY A 371 -7.67 8.25 3.54
C GLY A 371 -7.82 7.27 4.70
N LEU A 372 -8.84 7.50 5.52
CA LEU A 372 -9.27 6.57 6.55
C LEU A 372 -10.80 6.49 6.58
N ASN A 373 -11.32 5.27 6.62
CA ASN A 373 -12.72 4.97 6.83
C ASN A 373 -12.94 4.34 8.22
N ALA A 374 -14.07 3.64 8.45
CA ALA A 374 -14.36 3.01 9.73
C ALA A 374 -13.34 1.94 10.16
N ARG A 375 -12.61 1.34 9.23
CA ARG A 375 -11.72 0.21 9.52
C ARG A 375 -10.35 0.31 8.88
N TYR A 376 -10.23 0.94 7.72
CA TYR A 376 -9.00 0.90 6.94
C TYR A 376 -8.36 2.28 6.80
N LEU A 377 -7.03 2.26 6.83
CA LEU A 377 -6.18 3.33 6.33
C LEU A 377 -5.78 2.98 4.90
N ILE A 378 -5.82 3.96 4.02
CA ILE A 378 -5.49 3.80 2.60
C ILE A 378 -4.48 4.87 2.23
N GLY A 379 -3.32 4.46 1.77
CA GLY A 379 -2.31 5.36 1.25
C GLY A 379 -2.13 5.19 -0.25
N ILE A 380 -2.17 6.28 -0.99
CA ILE A 380 -1.95 6.33 -2.44
C ILE A 380 -0.83 7.31 -2.74
N TRP A 381 0.05 6.90 -3.63
CA TRP A 381 1.03 7.77 -4.27
C TRP A 381 0.96 7.57 -5.79
N THR A 382 1.12 8.66 -6.54
CA THR A 382 1.31 8.63 -8.00
C THR A 382 2.39 9.64 -8.38
N GLY A 383 3.23 9.30 -9.34
CA GLY A 383 4.32 10.16 -9.78
C GLY A 383 5.32 9.42 -10.66
N ARG A 384 6.43 10.06 -10.97
CA ARG A 384 7.56 9.41 -11.62
C ARG A 384 8.56 8.94 -10.58
N PRO A 385 8.90 7.64 -10.55
CA PRO A 385 9.87 7.11 -9.59
C PRO A 385 11.25 7.77 -9.65
N ASP A 386 11.64 8.30 -10.80
CA ASP A 386 12.88 9.05 -10.98
C ASP A 386 12.83 10.51 -10.44
N GLY A 387 11.67 10.96 -9.96
CA GLY A 387 11.47 12.31 -9.42
C GLY A 387 11.35 13.43 -10.45
N THR A 388 11.25 13.11 -11.74
CA THR A 388 11.00 14.13 -12.76
C THR A 388 9.57 14.66 -12.68
N PRO A 389 9.34 15.97 -12.92
CA PRO A 389 8.02 16.57 -12.85
C PRO A 389 7.00 15.98 -13.83
N VAL A 390 5.74 15.97 -13.43
CA VAL A 390 4.60 15.70 -14.33
C VAL A 390 3.65 16.89 -14.26
N VAL A 391 3.72 17.76 -15.23
CA VAL A 391 2.90 18.97 -15.28
C VAL A 391 1.42 18.63 -15.19
N GLY A 392 0.69 19.32 -14.32
CA GLY A 392 -0.74 19.07 -14.09
C GLY A 392 -1.07 17.87 -13.20
N GLN A 393 -0.08 17.16 -12.69
CA GLN A 393 -0.29 16.06 -11.73
C GLN A 393 -0.34 16.61 -10.31
N PHE A 394 -1.50 16.57 -9.69
CA PHE A 394 -1.70 16.94 -8.29
C PHE A 394 -2.59 15.92 -7.58
N GLY A 395 -2.49 15.89 -6.25
CA GLY A 395 -3.12 14.86 -5.41
C GLY A 395 -4.59 14.63 -5.69
N PHE A 396 -5.36 15.74 -5.84
CA PHE A 396 -6.79 15.66 -6.08
C PHE A 396 -7.14 14.99 -7.42
N ALA A 397 -6.46 15.36 -8.51
CA ALA A 397 -6.76 14.82 -9.85
C ALA A 397 -6.19 13.42 -10.06
N SER A 398 -5.04 13.09 -9.46
CA SER A 398 -4.29 11.87 -9.79
C SER A 398 -4.45 10.78 -8.74
N ALA A 399 -4.48 11.12 -7.45
CA ALA A 399 -4.48 10.13 -6.37
C ALA A 399 -5.87 9.91 -5.74
N VAL A 400 -6.73 10.95 -5.64
CA VAL A 400 -8.06 10.81 -5.03
C VAL A 400 -8.98 9.87 -5.79
N PRO A 401 -9.05 9.88 -7.15
CA PRO A 401 -9.89 8.91 -7.86
C PRO A 401 -9.49 7.46 -7.58
N LEU A 402 -8.17 7.19 -7.46
CA LEU A 402 -7.67 5.87 -7.10
C LEU A 402 -7.97 5.52 -5.64
N LEU A 403 -7.83 6.48 -4.72
CA LEU A 403 -8.24 6.32 -3.31
C LEU A 403 -9.71 5.90 -3.19
N ASN A 404 -10.60 6.57 -3.93
CA ASN A 404 -12.03 6.24 -3.93
C ASN A 404 -12.30 4.84 -4.48
N GLN A 405 -11.60 4.40 -5.54
CA GLN A 405 -11.76 3.05 -6.05
C GLN A 405 -11.29 1.99 -5.03
N VAL A 406 -10.15 2.21 -4.37
CA VAL A 406 -9.69 1.31 -3.30
C VAL A 406 -10.71 1.29 -2.14
N ASN A 407 -11.22 2.44 -1.73
CA ASN A 407 -12.25 2.51 -0.68
C ASN A 407 -13.51 1.74 -1.06
N ASN A 408 -13.99 1.87 -2.30
CA ASN A 408 -15.16 1.13 -2.80
C ASN A 408 -14.91 -0.39 -2.81
N LEU A 409 -13.72 -0.85 -3.22
CA LEU A 409 -13.35 -2.27 -3.11
C LEU A 409 -13.42 -2.77 -1.67
N LEU A 410 -12.97 -1.97 -0.72
CA LEU A 410 -13.00 -2.33 0.71
C LEU A 410 -14.43 -2.35 1.26
N LEU A 411 -15.28 -1.39 0.90
CA LEU A 411 -16.69 -1.32 1.31
C LEU A 411 -17.52 -2.50 0.77
N ALA A 412 -17.21 -3.00 -0.41
CA ALA A 412 -17.88 -4.15 -1.01
C ALA A 412 -17.55 -5.49 -0.33
N ARG A 413 -16.56 -5.54 0.59
CA ARG A 413 -16.16 -6.79 1.28
C ARG A 413 -17.09 -7.12 2.45
N PRO A 414 -17.51 -8.39 2.62
CA PRO A 414 -18.52 -8.80 3.62
C PRO A 414 -18.19 -8.41 5.07
N ALA A 415 -16.91 -8.28 5.41
CA ALA A 415 -16.47 -7.90 6.76
C ALA A 415 -16.73 -6.43 7.13
N MET A 416 -16.98 -5.55 6.14
CA MET A 416 -17.29 -4.13 6.39
C MET A 416 -18.75 -3.88 6.78
N SER A 417 -19.67 -4.76 6.39
CA SER A 417 -21.11 -4.62 6.69
C SER A 417 -21.46 -4.80 8.18
N ARG A 418 -20.51 -5.20 9.03
CA ARG A 418 -20.72 -5.50 10.46
C ARG A 418 -19.95 -4.60 11.44
N GLY A 419 -19.12 -3.67 10.96
CA GLY A 419 -18.33 -2.76 11.79
C GLY A 419 -19.06 -1.43 11.94
N GLY A 420 -19.79 -1.24 13.04
CA GLY A 420 -20.16 0.11 13.48
C GLY A 420 -18.90 0.93 13.77
N LEU A 421 -18.97 2.25 13.56
CA LEU A 421 -17.92 3.17 14.02
C LEU A 421 -17.57 2.85 15.48
N PRO A 422 -16.28 2.89 15.90
CA PRO A 422 -15.94 2.84 17.29
C PRO A 422 -16.76 3.90 18.02
N SER A 423 -17.34 3.55 19.15
CA SER A 423 -18.12 4.48 20.00
C SER A 423 -17.32 5.76 20.18
N ASP A 424 -17.91 6.86 19.72
CA ASP A 424 -17.33 8.19 19.70
C ASP A 424 -16.87 8.60 21.11
N PRO A 425 -15.58 8.79 21.37
CA PRO A 425 -15.18 9.44 22.59
C PRO A 425 -15.56 10.91 22.41
N ARG A 426 -16.75 11.31 22.88
CA ARG A 426 -17.08 12.73 22.96
C ARG A 426 -15.98 13.42 23.72
N PRO A 427 -15.38 14.49 23.18
CA PRO A 427 -14.38 15.23 23.94
C PRO A 427 -15.01 15.65 25.25
N ALA A 428 -14.32 15.40 26.36
CA ALA A 428 -14.65 16.08 27.60
C ALA A 428 -14.68 17.57 27.26
N THR A 429 -15.77 18.22 27.56
CA THR A 429 -15.98 19.65 27.38
C THR A 429 -14.71 20.39 27.74
N VAL A 430 -14.07 21.02 26.75
CA VAL A 430 -13.07 22.03 27.04
C VAL A 430 -13.85 23.15 27.74
N SER A 431 -13.71 23.25 29.06
CA SER A 431 -14.21 24.40 29.81
C SER A 431 -13.58 25.65 29.19
N GLN A 432 -14.40 26.63 28.88
CA GLN A 432 -14.06 27.97 28.40
C GLN A 432 -12.95 28.61 29.21
#